data_1e03cfb51f9bb799d4aad1db16a99f16
#
_entry.id   1e03cfb51f9bb799d4aad1db16a99f16
#
_cell.length_a   1.000
_cell.length_b   1.000
_cell.length_c   1.000
_cell.angle_alpha   90.00
_cell.angle_beta   90.00
_cell.angle_gamma   90.00
#
_symmetry.space_group_name_H-M   'P 1'
#
loop_
_entity.id
_entity.type
_entity.pdbx_description
1 polymer ?
#
loop_
_entity_poly.entity_id
_entity_poly.type
_entity_poly.pdbx_seq_one_letter_code
_entity_poly.pdbx_strand_id
1 'polypeptide(L)'
;LSKIAGYTSGQYNVDGGVMEIIAYNTATDWAYAVNGQTGMLTAISMENLTANGSLELTGTEIDVKGLVENQDATFSYGDMTSVAVSPDGTLLAAALQSEGYNDSGRAAIFGCSSDGSLTLRGIVETGIQPDMVVFADNGTILTADEGEPREGYGNGAADPRGSVTIINAEELTGTVVGFDGFDSEEKRAALVSSGIILKKNTAPSVDLEPEYIAVSDGKAYVTLQEANAIAVLNLADQAFEGIYSAGFEDYSVSPVDIDKKDDAYAPKTYGSLRGIRMPRRGRSTERLISRQPMKGMDANGATRILEPFI
;
A
#
# COMPACT_ATOMS: atom_id res chain seq x y z
N LEU A 1 -4.11 24.85 12.39
CA LEU A 1 -4.96 24.19 11.39
C LEU A 1 -6.41 24.38 11.79
N SER A 2 -7.29 24.77 10.83
CA SER A 2 -8.74 24.89 11.02
C SER A 2 -9.44 23.98 10.00
N LYS A 3 -10.51 23.31 10.42
CA LYS A 3 -11.39 22.57 9.50
C LYS A 3 -12.14 23.59 8.64
N ILE A 4 -12.08 23.45 7.32
CA ILE A 4 -12.76 24.35 6.37
C ILE A 4 -13.94 23.66 5.69
N ALA A 5 -13.94 22.33 5.63
CA ALA A 5 -15.02 21.53 5.07
C ALA A 5 -15.00 20.12 5.65
N GLY A 6 -16.06 19.36 5.44
CA GLY A 6 -16.16 17.96 5.79
C GLY A 6 -17.15 17.22 4.90
N TYR A 7 -16.86 15.96 4.65
CA TYR A 7 -17.77 14.99 4.05
C TYR A 7 -17.99 13.84 5.04
N THR A 8 -19.17 13.30 5.05
CA THR A 8 -19.49 12.05 5.77
C THR A 8 -20.35 11.16 4.90
N SER A 9 -20.00 9.88 4.79
CA SER A 9 -20.82 8.89 4.09
C SER A 9 -22.13 8.57 4.82
N GLY A 10 -22.22 8.92 6.12
CA GLY A 10 -23.32 8.48 6.98
C GLY A 10 -23.28 6.99 7.32
N GLN A 11 -22.28 6.26 6.84
CA GLN A 11 -22.06 4.84 7.13
C GLN A 11 -21.14 4.68 8.33
N TYR A 12 -21.24 3.55 9.00
CA TYR A 12 -20.41 3.20 10.14
C TYR A 12 -20.03 1.73 10.07
N ASN A 13 -18.75 1.43 10.30
CA ASN A 13 -18.24 0.08 10.45
C ASN A 13 -17.53 -0.04 11.80
N VAL A 14 -17.88 -1.06 12.59
CA VAL A 14 -17.29 -1.29 13.91
C VAL A 14 -15.88 -1.90 13.81
N ASP A 15 -15.60 -2.61 12.72
CA ASP A 15 -14.38 -3.40 12.55
C ASP A 15 -13.34 -2.75 11.63
N GLY A 16 -13.60 -1.53 11.12
CA GLY A 16 -12.66 -0.84 10.23
C GLY A 16 -13.16 0.50 9.71
N GLY A 17 -12.36 1.14 8.87
CA GLY A 17 -12.74 2.37 8.16
C GLY A 17 -13.85 2.11 7.12
N VAL A 18 -14.61 3.16 6.81
CA VAL A 18 -15.56 3.16 5.69
C VAL A 18 -14.92 3.79 4.47
N MET A 19 -14.11 4.83 4.69
CA MET A 19 -13.36 5.55 3.65
C MET A 19 -11.92 5.73 4.14
N GLU A 20 -10.97 5.08 3.45
CA GLU A 20 -9.60 4.99 3.93
C GLU A 20 -8.60 5.73 3.05
N ILE A 21 -8.71 5.59 1.74
CA ILE A 21 -7.80 6.22 0.77
C ILE A 21 -8.54 7.27 -0.03
N ILE A 22 -7.88 8.40 -0.24
CA ILE A 22 -8.41 9.51 -1.03
C ILE A 22 -7.36 10.02 -2.02
N ALA A 23 -7.76 10.23 -3.28
CA ALA A 23 -6.96 10.91 -4.29
C ALA A 23 -7.61 12.24 -4.67
N TYR A 24 -6.80 13.28 -4.83
CA TYR A 24 -7.27 14.59 -5.25
C TYR A 24 -6.76 14.93 -6.65
N ASN A 25 -7.69 15.26 -7.53
CA ASN A 25 -7.40 15.70 -8.89
C ASN A 25 -7.30 17.23 -8.92
N THR A 26 -6.08 17.71 -8.97
CA THR A 26 -5.79 19.16 -8.97
C THR A 26 -6.19 19.87 -10.27
N ALA A 27 -6.40 19.12 -11.36
CA ALA A 27 -6.80 19.68 -12.64
C ALA A 27 -8.32 19.95 -12.74
N THR A 28 -9.11 19.24 -11.93
CA THR A 28 -10.58 19.31 -11.99
C THR A 28 -11.22 19.73 -10.68
N ASP A 29 -10.44 19.88 -9.58
CA ASP A 29 -10.92 20.16 -8.22
C ASP A 29 -11.89 19.10 -7.65
N TRP A 30 -11.66 17.82 -7.99
CA TRP A 30 -12.42 16.69 -7.47
C TRP A 30 -11.53 15.79 -6.61
N ALA A 31 -12.07 15.31 -5.49
CA ALA A 31 -11.48 14.26 -4.68
C ALA A 31 -12.27 12.96 -4.87
N TYR A 32 -11.56 11.84 -4.87
CA TYR A 32 -12.13 10.49 -5.01
C TYR A 32 -11.73 9.67 -3.80
N ALA A 33 -12.71 9.21 -3.03
CA ALA A 33 -12.49 8.45 -1.81
C ALA A 33 -12.97 7.01 -1.98
N VAL A 34 -12.13 6.07 -1.56
CA VAL A 34 -12.41 4.63 -1.62
C VAL A 34 -13.36 4.23 -0.52
N ASN A 35 -14.44 3.53 -0.86
CA ASN A 35 -15.23 2.72 0.05
C ASN A 35 -15.08 1.25 -0.37
N GLY A 36 -14.06 0.60 0.16
CA GLY A 36 -13.69 -0.77 -0.19
C GLY A 36 -14.80 -1.78 0.06
N GLN A 37 -15.50 -1.67 1.17
CA GLN A 37 -16.58 -2.61 1.53
C GLN A 37 -17.73 -2.66 0.52
N THR A 38 -18.07 -1.52 -0.09
CA THR A 38 -19.17 -1.45 -1.05
C THR A 38 -18.71 -1.54 -2.49
N GLY A 39 -17.40 -1.37 -2.76
CA GLY A 39 -16.84 -1.28 -4.10
C GLY A 39 -17.17 0.05 -4.80
N MET A 40 -17.53 1.07 -4.03
CA MET A 40 -17.85 2.39 -4.53
C MET A 40 -16.65 3.35 -4.41
N LEU A 41 -16.46 4.22 -5.40
CA LEU A 41 -15.70 5.46 -5.25
C LEU A 41 -16.68 6.61 -5.02
N THR A 42 -16.41 7.43 -4.02
CA THR A 42 -17.16 8.66 -3.80
C THR A 42 -16.40 9.83 -4.43
N ALA A 43 -16.97 10.43 -5.47
CA ALA A 43 -16.49 11.67 -6.07
C ALA A 43 -17.03 12.86 -5.29
N ILE A 44 -16.15 13.75 -4.81
CA ILE A 44 -16.47 14.89 -3.95
C ILE A 44 -15.93 16.16 -4.62
N SER A 45 -16.79 17.12 -4.94
CA SER A 45 -16.35 18.41 -5.45
C SER A 45 -15.66 19.20 -4.36
N MET A 46 -14.48 19.71 -4.66
CA MET A 46 -13.70 20.58 -3.79
C MET A 46 -13.81 22.06 -4.20
N GLU A 47 -14.71 22.37 -5.14
CA GLU A 47 -14.99 23.75 -5.53
C GLU A 47 -15.56 24.55 -4.35
N ASN A 48 -15.33 25.86 -4.37
CA ASN A 48 -15.86 26.81 -3.39
C ASN A 48 -15.36 26.63 -1.95
N LEU A 49 -14.29 25.89 -1.72
CA LEU A 49 -13.66 25.84 -0.41
C LEU A 49 -13.05 27.19 -0.06
N THR A 50 -13.38 27.72 1.13
CA THR A 50 -12.85 28.99 1.64
C THR A 50 -12.17 28.80 2.98
N ALA A 51 -11.12 29.57 3.24
CA ALA A 51 -10.34 29.48 4.48
C ALA A 51 -11.16 29.74 5.77
N ASN A 52 -12.29 30.39 5.66
CA ASN A 52 -13.14 30.78 6.80
C ASN A 52 -14.52 30.08 6.80
N GLY A 53 -14.67 29.05 5.95
CA GLY A 53 -15.92 28.30 5.82
C GLY A 53 -15.96 27.06 6.72
N SER A 54 -17.16 26.59 7.03
CA SER A 54 -17.43 25.24 7.50
C SER A 54 -18.47 24.67 6.55
N LEU A 55 -18.02 24.09 5.43
CA LEU A 55 -18.87 23.57 4.38
C LEU A 55 -19.11 22.08 4.59
N GLU A 56 -20.34 21.65 4.54
CA GLU A 56 -20.72 20.24 4.39
C GLU A 56 -20.64 19.88 2.90
N LEU A 57 -19.75 18.95 2.55
CA LEU A 57 -19.56 18.48 1.18
C LEU A 57 -20.54 17.36 0.88
N THR A 58 -20.94 17.27 -0.39
CA THR A 58 -21.73 16.15 -0.94
C THR A 58 -20.87 15.31 -1.86
N GLY A 59 -21.09 14.00 -1.83
CA GLY A 59 -20.42 13.06 -2.71
C GLY A 59 -21.39 12.40 -3.68
N THR A 60 -20.87 11.97 -4.84
CA THR A 60 -21.56 11.12 -5.80
C THR A 60 -20.87 9.78 -5.86
N GLU A 61 -21.62 8.70 -5.68
CA GLU A 61 -21.07 7.35 -5.72
C GLU A 61 -20.92 6.83 -7.15
N ILE A 62 -19.80 6.16 -7.42
CA ILE A 62 -19.44 5.52 -8.68
C ILE A 62 -19.23 4.04 -8.38
N ASP A 63 -20.06 3.18 -8.99
CA ASP A 63 -20.03 1.73 -8.79
C ASP A 63 -18.87 1.08 -9.56
N VAL A 64 -17.68 1.12 -8.98
CA VAL A 64 -16.46 0.53 -9.54
C VAL A 64 -16.58 -0.99 -9.62
N LYS A 65 -17.07 -1.62 -8.55
CA LYS A 65 -17.32 -3.08 -8.51
C LYS A 65 -18.18 -3.52 -9.69
N GLY A 66 -19.35 -2.93 -9.83
CA GLY A 66 -20.27 -3.30 -10.91
C GLY A 66 -19.70 -3.05 -12.30
N LEU A 67 -18.96 -1.94 -12.49
CA LEU A 67 -18.30 -1.65 -13.76
C LEU A 67 -17.24 -2.71 -14.12
N VAL A 68 -16.42 -3.13 -13.15
CA VAL A 68 -15.35 -4.10 -13.37
C VAL A 68 -15.91 -5.50 -13.60
N GLU A 69 -16.81 -5.99 -12.75
CA GLU A 69 -17.41 -7.33 -12.88
C GLU A 69 -18.25 -7.48 -14.17
N ASN A 70 -18.86 -6.39 -14.65
CA ASN A 70 -19.58 -6.40 -15.93
C ASN A 70 -18.64 -6.49 -17.14
N GLN A 71 -17.42 -5.94 -17.04
CA GLN A 71 -16.45 -5.97 -18.14
C GLN A 71 -15.55 -7.22 -18.08
N ASP A 72 -15.23 -7.71 -16.90
CA ASP A 72 -14.43 -8.91 -16.67
C ASP A 72 -15.22 -9.93 -15.82
N ALA A 73 -15.94 -10.82 -16.49
CA ALA A 73 -16.75 -11.86 -15.86
C ALA A 73 -15.91 -12.96 -15.15
N THR A 74 -14.59 -12.93 -15.28
CA THR A 74 -13.69 -13.87 -14.60
C THR A 74 -13.20 -13.33 -13.25
N PHE A 75 -13.42 -12.06 -12.97
CA PHE A 75 -13.07 -11.41 -11.72
C PHE A 75 -14.24 -11.40 -10.74
N SER A 76 -13.96 -11.82 -9.51
CA SER A 76 -14.87 -11.67 -8.36
C SER A 76 -14.30 -10.63 -7.42
N TYR A 77 -15.03 -9.55 -7.21
CA TYR A 77 -14.59 -8.44 -6.36
C TYR A 77 -14.46 -8.83 -4.90
N GLY A 78 -13.30 -8.63 -4.32
CA GLY A 78 -13.03 -8.77 -2.88
C GLY A 78 -13.03 -7.42 -2.16
N ASP A 79 -12.09 -6.55 -2.51
CA ASP A 79 -11.93 -5.23 -1.90
C ASP A 79 -11.34 -4.22 -2.89
N MET A 80 -11.57 -2.93 -2.65
CA MET A 80 -10.89 -1.82 -3.33
C MET A 80 -10.01 -1.09 -2.33
N THR A 81 -8.71 -1.24 -2.46
CA THR A 81 -7.73 -0.85 -1.46
C THR A 81 -7.15 0.53 -1.69
N SER A 82 -7.06 0.96 -2.95
CA SER A 82 -6.33 2.18 -3.28
C SER A 82 -6.86 2.88 -4.52
N VAL A 83 -6.64 4.18 -4.59
CA VAL A 83 -6.95 5.04 -5.74
C VAL A 83 -5.85 6.07 -5.95
N ALA A 84 -5.51 6.35 -7.21
CA ALA A 84 -4.57 7.39 -7.60
C ALA A 84 -5.05 8.15 -8.82
N VAL A 85 -4.64 9.40 -8.95
CA VAL A 85 -4.88 10.26 -10.12
C VAL A 85 -3.55 10.53 -10.82
N SER A 86 -3.54 10.52 -12.15
CA SER A 86 -2.35 10.84 -12.94
C SER A 86 -1.86 12.28 -12.68
N PRO A 87 -0.57 12.57 -12.86
CA PRO A 87 -0.03 13.91 -12.65
C PRO A 87 -0.74 15.02 -13.43
N ASP A 88 -1.22 14.73 -14.62
CA ASP A 88 -1.98 15.67 -15.47
C ASP A 88 -3.50 15.69 -15.18
N GLY A 89 -3.99 14.84 -14.30
CA GLY A 89 -5.40 14.76 -13.90
C GLY A 89 -6.32 14.11 -14.93
N THR A 90 -5.79 13.54 -16.02
CA THR A 90 -6.62 12.96 -17.10
C THR A 90 -7.07 11.53 -16.79
N LEU A 91 -6.33 10.80 -15.97
CA LEU A 91 -6.61 9.42 -15.61
C LEU A 91 -6.74 9.24 -14.10
N LEU A 92 -7.53 8.23 -13.73
CA LEU A 92 -7.61 7.70 -12.37
C LEU A 92 -7.42 6.18 -12.46
N ALA A 93 -6.68 5.61 -11.53
CA ALA A 93 -6.52 4.17 -11.37
C ALA A 93 -7.02 3.74 -9.98
N ALA A 94 -7.71 2.61 -9.92
CA ALA A 94 -8.13 1.96 -8.68
C ALA A 94 -7.56 0.55 -8.60
N ALA A 95 -7.02 0.16 -7.44
CA ALA A 95 -6.55 -1.19 -7.15
C ALA A 95 -7.69 -2.01 -6.52
N LEU A 96 -7.92 -3.21 -7.07
CA LEU A 96 -9.00 -4.10 -6.65
C LEU A 96 -8.43 -5.50 -6.35
N GLN A 97 -8.67 -5.96 -5.15
CA GLN A 97 -8.34 -7.33 -4.75
C GLN A 97 -9.47 -8.27 -5.15
N SER A 98 -9.09 -9.50 -5.51
CA SER A 98 -10.05 -10.58 -5.74
C SER A 98 -10.63 -11.10 -4.42
N GLU A 99 -11.84 -11.65 -4.45
CA GLU A 99 -12.43 -12.39 -3.35
C GLU A 99 -11.59 -13.63 -2.99
N GLY A 100 -11.01 -14.28 -3.99
CA GLY A 100 -10.11 -15.42 -3.80
C GLY A 100 -8.68 -14.96 -3.43
N TYR A 101 -8.17 -15.42 -2.29
CA TYR A 101 -6.87 -15.00 -1.74
C TYR A 101 -5.65 -15.36 -2.58
N ASN A 102 -5.78 -16.30 -3.52
CA ASN A 102 -4.75 -16.69 -4.47
C ASN A 102 -5.01 -16.18 -5.89
N ASP A 103 -6.07 -15.42 -6.09
CA ASP A 103 -6.44 -14.94 -7.40
C ASP A 103 -5.85 -13.55 -7.67
N SER A 104 -5.44 -13.33 -8.92
CA SER A 104 -4.92 -12.04 -9.37
C SER A 104 -5.93 -10.93 -9.16
N GLY A 105 -5.44 -9.78 -8.71
CA GLY A 105 -6.22 -8.55 -8.60
C GLY A 105 -6.42 -7.85 -9.94
N ARG A 106 -6.98 -6.66 -9.87
CA ARG A 106 -7.21 -5.80 -11.05
C ARG A 106 -6.82 -4.35 -10.75
N ALA A 107 -6.31 -3.68 -11.77
CA ALA A 107 -6.25 -2.23 -11.82
C ALA A 107 -7.32 -1.74 -12.79
N ALA A 108 -8.30 -0.99 -12.31
CA ALA A 108 -9.32 -0.35 -13.13
C ALA A 108 -8.85 1.06 -13.50
N ILE A 109 -8.82 1.38 -14.79
CA ILE A 109 -8.31 2.65 -15.33
C ILE A 109 -9.48 3.45 -15.89
N PHE A 110 -9.63 4.67 -15.41
CA PHE A 110 -10.71 5.58 -15.78
C PHE A 110 -10.16 6.85 -16.42
N GLY A 111 -10.92 7.41 -17.36
CA GLY A 111 -10.76 8.79 -17.79
C GLY A 111 -11.52 9.72 -16.84
N CYS A 112 -10.87 10.81 -16.39
CA CYS A 112 -11.47 11.82 -15.56
C CYS A 112 -12.16 12.90 -16.41
N SER A 113 -13.34 13.34 -15.98
CA SER A 113 -14.07 14.48 -16.57
C SER A 113 -14.07 15.68 -15.61
N SER A 114 -14.25 16.88 -16.15
CA SER A 114 -14.25 18.11 -15.36
C SER A 114 -15.41 18.22 -14.36
N ASP A 115 -16.48 17.44 -14.57
CA ASP A 115 -17.64 17.37 -13.67
C ASP A 115 -17.50 16.28 -12.59
N GLY A 116 -16.32 15.67 -12.45
CA GLY A 116 -16.03 14.62 -11.49
C GLY A 116 -16.47 13.21 -11.91
N SER A 117 -17.15 13.08 -13.06
CA SER A 117 -17.51 11.76 -13.57
C SER A 117 -16.31 10.99 -14.09
N LEU A 118 -16.37 9.66 -13.97
CA LEU A 118 -15.35 8.74 -14.44
C LEU A 118 -15.90 7.85 -15.55
N THR A 119 -15.09 7.63 -16.59
CA THR A 119 -15.39 6.68 -17.68
C THR A 119 -14.38 5.56 -17.66
N LEU A 120 -14.80 4.32 -17.42
CA LEU A 120 -13.92 3.15 -17.45
C LEU A 120 -13.30 3.00 -18.84
N ARG A 121 -11.96 3.02 -18.90
CA ARG A 121 -11.18 2.82 -20.14
C ARG A 121 -10.78 1.37 -20.33
N GLY A 122 -10.45 0.69 -19.23
CA GLY A 122 -10.08 -0.70 -19.25
C GLY A 122 -9.66 -1.22 -17.89
N ILE A 123 -9.40 -2.51 -17.87
CA ILE A 123 -9.01 -3.28 -16.68
C ILE A 123 -7.74 -4.04 -17.03
N VAL A 124 -6.76 -4.01 -16.13
CA VAL A 124 -5.51 -4.75 -16.28
C VAL A 124 -5.36 -5.70 -15.11
N GLU A 125 -4.99 -6.96 -15.39
CA GLU A 125 -4.67 -7.93 -14.37
C GLU A 125 -3.39 -7.53 -13.64
N THR A 126 -3.39 -7.62 -12.30
CA THR A 126 -2.24 -7.38 -11.44
C THR A 126 -1.75 -8.67 -10.80
N GLY A 127 -0.70 -8.58 -9.97
CA GLY A 127 -0.39 -9.64 -9.02
C GLY A 127 -1.50 -9.85 -8.00
N ILE A 128 -1.22 -10.64 -6.98
CA ILE A 128 -2.21 -11.05 -5.97
C ILE A 128 -2.30 -9.98 -4.88
N GLN A 129 -3.51 -9.60 -4.54
CA GLN A 129 -3.83 -8.64 -3.47
C GLN A 129 -3.11 -7.28 -3.67
N PRO A 130 -3.42 -6.53 -4.75
CA PRO A 130 -2.90 -5.18 -4.89
C PRO A 130 -3.43 -4.29 -3.76
N ASP A 131 -2.50 -3.79 -2.93
CA ASP A 131 -2.81 -2.96 -1.76
C ASP A 131 -2.72 -1.48 -2.08
N MET A 132 -1.84 -1.10 -3.00
CA MET A 132 -1.62 0.30 -3.36
C MET A 132 -1.46 0.46 -4.87
N VAL A 133 -1.99 1.58 -5.39
CA VAL A 133 -1.76 2.02 -6.77
C VAL A 133 -1.14 3.41 -6.82
N VAL A 134 -0.25 3.64 -7.76
CA VAL A 134 0.39 4.95 -7.98
C VAL A 134 0.71 5.16 -9.46
N PHE A 135 0.67 6.40 -9.91
CA PHE A 135 1.20 6.79 -11.21
C PHE A 135 2.69 7.13 -11.11
N ALA A 136 3.51 6.48 -11.94
CA ALA A 136 4.92 6.86 -12.11
C ALA A 136 5.06 8.10 -13.01
N ASP A 137 4.20 8.19 -14.01
CA ASP A 137 3.99 9.32 -14.93
C ASP A 137 2.54 9.33 -15.43
N ASN A 138 2.23 10.07 -16.51
CA ASN A 138 0.86 10.13 -17.03
C ASN A 138 0.38 8.84 -17.70
N GLY A 139 1.27 7.92 -18.03
CA GLY A 139 0.96 6.69 -18.78
C GLY A 139 1.37 5.39 -18.07
N THR A 140 2.22 5.49 -17.05
CA THR A 140 2.74 4.33 -16.31
C THR A 140 2.12 4.27 -14.91
N ILE A 141 1.47 3.16 -14.60
CA ILE A 141 0.85 2.88 -13.30
C ILE A 141 1.61 1.72 -12.65
N LEU A 142 1.74 1.76 -11.34
CA LEU A 142 2.31 0.68 -10.55
C LEU A 142 1.32 0.24 -9.48
N THR A 143 1.20 -1.08 -9.24
CA THR A 143 0.53 -1.62 -8.07
C THR A 143 1.54 -2.32 -7.17
N ALA A 144 1.39 -2.17 -5.85
CA ALA A 144 2.04 -3.02 -4.87
C ALA A 144 1.10 -4.20 -4.61
N ASP A 145 1.51 -5.38 -5.02
CA ASP A 145 0.72 -6.61 -4.92
C ASP A 145 1.26 -7.37 -3.70
N GLU A 146 0.59 -7.22 -2.57
CA GLU A 146 1.09 -7.60 -1.26
C GLU A 146 1.29 -9.11 -1.12
N GLY A 147 0.32 -9.91 -1.56
CA GLY A 147 0.40 -11.38 -1.44
C GLY A 147 0.40 -11.86 0.02
N GLU A 148 -0.31 -11.18 0.90
CA GLU A 148 -0.38 -11.47 2.33
C GLU A 148 -1.11 -12.81 2.61
N PRO A 149 -0.62 -13.62 3.58
CA PRO A 149 -1.30 -14.85 3.99
C PRO A 149 -2.50 -14.57 4.92
N ARG A 150 -3.62 -14.15 4.36
CA ARG A 150 -4.83 -13.71 5.08
C ARG A 150 -5.49 -14.77 5.96
N GLU A 151 -5.27 -16.05 5.67
CA GLU A 151 -5.75 -17.16 6.49
C GLU A 151 -4.72 -17.56 7.57
N GLY A 152 -3.64 -16.80 7.72
CA GLY A 152 -2.52 -17.09 8.62
C GLY A 152 -1.59 -18.18 8.06
N TYR A 153 -0.64 -18.63 8.89
CA TYR A 153 0.46 -19.52 8.50
C TYR A 153 0.16 -21.00 8.84
N GLY A 154 -1.06 -21.46 8.67
CA GLY A 154 -1.47 -22.86 8.93
C GLY A 154 -1.14 -23.81 7.77
N ASN A 155 -1.19 -25.14 8.03
CA ASN A 155 -1.07 -26.13 6.96
C ASN A 155 -2.24 -25.98 5.97
N GLY A 156 -1.92 -25.64 4.72
CA GLY A 156 -2.88 -25.45 3.64
C GLY A 156 -3.46 -24.04 3.53
N ALA A 157 -3.02 -23.09 4.37
CA ALA A 157 -3.33 -21.68 4.18
C ALA A 157 -2.64 -21.14 2.91
N ALA A 158 -3.32 -20.24 2.23
CA ALA A 158 -2.75 -19.51 1.10
C ALA A 158 -1.63 -18.58 1.58
N ASP A 159 -0.47 -18.68 0.96
CA ASP A 159 0.70 -17.79 1.17
C ASP A 159 1.20 -17.38 -0.22
N PRO A 160 0.54 -16.39 -0.87
CA PRO A 160 0.84 -16.01 -2.23
C PRO A 160 2.20 -15.30 -2.33
N ARG A 161 2.62 -15.01 -3.56
CA ARG A 161 3.85 -14.27 -3.82
C ARG A 161 3.56 -12.79 -3.92
N GLY A 162 4.37 -11.98 -3.24
CA GLY A 162 4.37 -10.54 -3.43
C GLY A 162 5.00 -10.13 -4.76
N SER A 163 4.51 -9.03 -5.33
CA SER A 163 5.00 -8.50 -6.60
C SER A 163 4.75 -7.00 -6.75
N VAL A 164 5.28 -6.41 -7.81
CA VAL A 164 4.87 -5.10 -8.31
C VAL A 164 4.40 -5.28 -9.74
N THR A 165 3.21 -4.81 -10.07
CA THR A 165 2.76 -4.79 -11.46
C THR A 165 3.03 -3.43 -12.09
N ILE A 166 3.73 -3.42 -13.23
CA ILE A 166 3.96 -2.24 -14.06
C ILE A 166 2.95 -2.23 -15.19
N ILE A 167 2.13 -1.20 -15.27
CA ILE A 167 1.00 -1.11 -16.20
C ILE A 167 1.22 0.05 -17.17
N ASN A 168 1.05 -0.24 -18.45
CA ASN A 168 0.88 0.79 -19.49
C ASN A 168 -0.61 1.15 -19.61
N ALA A 169 -0.96 2.38 -19.25
CA ALA A 169 -2.35 2.84 -19.21
C ALA A 169 -2.97 3.07 -20.62
N GLU A 170 -2.15 3.28 -21.64
CA GLU A 170 -2.63 3.47 -23.02
C GLU A 170 -2.91 2.12 -23.70
N GLU A 171 -1.96 1.18 -23.55
CA GLU A 171 -2.07 -0.15 -24.15
C GLU A 171 -2.92 -1.12 -23.32
N LEU A 172 -3.23 -0.78 -22.08
CA LEU A 172 -3.93 -1.62 -21.10
C LEU A 172 -3.23 -2.98 -20.90
N THR A 173 -1.90 -2.94 -20.76
CA THR A 173 -1.05 -4.11 -20.54
C THR A 173 -0.32 -4.01 -19.22
N GLY A 174 -0.10 -5.15 -18.55
CA GLY A 174 0.61 -5.24 -17.27
C GLY A 174 1.78 -6.23 -17.33
N THR A 175 2.86 -5.92 -16.61
CA THR A 175 3.98 -6.81 -16.35
C THR A 175 4.14 -6.99 -14.85
N VAL A 176 3.96 -8.21 -14.37
CA VAL A 176 4.16 -8.57 -12.95
C VAL A 176 5.64 -8.85 -12.71
N VAL A 177 6.24 -8.12 -11.77
CA VAL A 177 7.66 -8.26 -11.39
C VAL A 177 7.74 -8.80 -9.97
N GLY A 178 8.10 -10.08 -9.82
CA GLY A 178 8.23 -10.77 -8.54
C GLY A 178 9.64 -10.74 -7.96
N PHE A 179 9.80 -11.37 -6.81
CA PHE A 179 11.08 -11.47 -6.07
C PHE A 179 11.80 -12.81 -6.26
N ASP A 180 11.39 -13.64 -7.22
CA ASP A 180 12.01 -14.97 -7.48
C ASP A 180 13.53 -14.89 -7.68
N GLY A 181 14.01 -13.77 -8.19
CA GLY A 181 15.44 -13.52 -8.34
C GLY A 181 16.25 -13.56 -7.02
N PHE A 182 15.60 -13.55 -5.87
CA PHE A 182 16.22 -13.56 -4.53
C PHE A 182 16.10 -14.90 -3.80
N ASP A 183 15.48 -15.92 -4.40
CA ASP A 183 15.13 -17.19 -3.72
C ASP A 183 16.32 -18.13 -3.49
N SER A 184 17.48 -17.91 -4.15
CA SER A 184 18.65 -18.75 -3.89
C SER A 184 19.11 -18.64 -2.44
N GLU A 185 19.59 -19.75 -1.85
CA GLU A 185 20.08 -19.80 -0.46
C GLU A 185 21.14 -18.72 -0.19
N GLU A 186 22.04 -18.48 -1.17
CA GLU A 186 23.08 -17.46 -1.08
C GLU A 186 22.47 -16.05 -0.96
N LYS A 187 21.51 -15.71 -1.84
CA LYS A 187 20.86 -14.40 -1.84
C LYS A 187 20.00 -14.20 -0.59
N ARG A 188 19.25 -15.25 -0.21
CA ARG A 188 18.47 -15.22 1.03
C ARG A 188 19.37 -14.98 2.24
N ALA A 189 20.49 -15.66 2.35
CA ALA A 189 21.46 -15.47 3.44
C ALA A 189 22.06 -14.06 3.42
N ALA A 190 22.32 -13.48 2.24
CA ALA A 190 22.80 -12.11 2.09
C ALA A 190 21.75 -11.10 2.56
N LEU A 191 20.47 -11.28 2.21
CA LEU A 191 19.37 -10.43 2.69
C LEU A 191 19.28 -10.45 4.23
N VAL A 192 19.26 -11.63 4.83
CA VAL A 192 19.21 -11.77 6.30
C VAL A 192 20.45 -11.15 6.96
N SER A 193 21.64 -11.35 6.41
CA SER A 193 22.88 -10.78 6.96
C SER A 193 22.93 -9.25 6.88
N SER A 194 22.21 -8.66 5.92
CA SER A 194 22.07 -7.19 5.80
C SER A 194 21.05 -6.58 6.77
N GLY A 195 20.32 -7.41 7.53
CA GLY A 195 19.32 -6.97 8.49
C GLY A 195 17.89 -6.95 7.96
N ILE A 196 17.62 -7.63 6.84
CA ILE A 196 16.28 -7.87 6.34
C ILE A 196 15.67 -9.04 7.10
N ILE A 197 14.43 -8.92 7.51
CA ILE A 197 13.71 -9.94 8.28
C ILE A 197 12.98 -10.84 7.30
N LEU A 198 13.26 -12.13 7.37
CA LEU A 198 12.59 -13.15 6.56
C LEU A 198 12.12 -14.30 7.44
N LYS A 199 10.94 -14.83 7.15
CA LYS A 199 10.41 -16.06 7.78
C LYS A 199 11.37 -17.22 7.57
N LYS A 200 11.55 -18.02 8.61
CA LYS A 200 12.38 -19.21 8.53
C LYS A 200 11.78 -20.24 7.57
N ASN A 201 12.61 -20.77 6.69
CA ASN A 201 12.23 -21.79 5.68
C ASN A 201 11.19 -21.34 4.63
N THR A 202 11.03 -20.02 4.43
CA THR A 202 10.20 -19.46 3.39
C THR A 202 11.08 -18.81 2.33
N ALA A 203 10.72 -18.94 1.05
CA ALA A 203 11.41 -18.27 -0.04
C ALA A 203 11.16 -16.73 0.03
N PRO A 204 12.18 -15.90 -0.26
CA PRO A 204 11.98 -14.45 -0.32
C PRO A 204 10.81 -14.01 -1.20
N SER A 205 10.59 -14.66 -2.35
CA SER A 205 9.47 -14.35 -3.25
C SER A 205 8.08 -14.57 -2.65
N VAL A 206 7.97 -15.33 -1.57
CA VAL A 206 6.71 -15.60 -0.84
C VAL A 206 6.60 -14.71 0.40
N ASP A 207 7.74 -14.34 1.00
CA ASP A 207 7.79 -13.66 2.29
C ASP A 207 7.94 -12.13 2.19
N LEU A 208 8.23 -11.63 0.99
CA LEU A 208 8.35 -10.20 0.75
C LEU A 208 6.99 -9.65 0.27
N GLU A 209 6.39 -8.85 1.11
CA GLU A 209 5.05 -8.29 0.96
C GLU A 209 5.14 -6.79 0.62
N PRO A 210 4.95 -6.40 -0.66
CA PRO A 210 4.93 -5.00 -1.07
C PRO A 210 3.68 -4.27 -0.60
N GLU A 211 3.84 -3.10 0.07
CA GLU A 211 2.68 -2.31 0.53
C GLU A 211 2.58 -0.95 -0.17
N TYR A 212 3.63 -0.13 -0.11
CA TYR A 212 3.61 1.23 -0.64
C TYR A 212 4.74 1.48 -1.62
N ILE A 213 4.47 2.32 -2.63
CA ILE A 213 5.41 2.70 -3.68
C ILE A 213 5.57 4.21 -3.71
N ALA A 214 6.83 4.66 -3.77
CA ALA A 214 7.19 6.01 -4.16
C ALA A 214 8.06 5.95 -5.42
N VAL A 215 7.85 6.88 -6.35
CA VAL A 215 8.59 6.90 -7.62
C VAL A 215 9.47 8.14 -7.69
N SER A 216 10.71 7.95 -8.11
CA SER A 216 11.66 9.03 -8.42
C SER A 216 12.73 8.54 -9.41
N ASP A 217 13.10 9.39 -10.35
CA ASP A 217 14.22 9.18 -11.27
C ASP A 217 14.20 7.82 -12.01
N GLY A 218 13.01 7.41 -12.47
CA GLY A 218 12.84 6.14 -13.22
C GLY A 218 12.91 4.89 -12.35
N LYS A 219 12.83 5.04 -11.03
CA LYS A 219 12.82 3.93 -10.07
C LYS A 219 11.59 3.98 -9.19
N ALA A 220 11.09 2.80 -8.81
CA ALA A 220 10.11 2.63 -7.76
C ALA A 220 10.80 2.13 -6.48
N TYR A 221 10.52 2.80 -5.38
CA TYR A 221 10.95 2.46 -4.03
C TYR A 221 9.76 1.84 -3.32
N VAL A 222 9.85 0.55 -3.05
CA VAL A 222 8.75 -0.28 -2.57
C VAL A 222 9.00 -0.63 -1.11
N THR A 223 8.08 -0.30 -0.23
CA THR A 223 8.19 -0.70 1.18
C THR A 223 7.81 -2.16 1.33
N LEU A 224 8.63 -2.89 2.08
CA LEU A 224 8.44 -4.26 2.52
C LEU A 224 8.41 -4.20 4.04
N GLN A 225 7.24 -3.88 4.60
CA GLN A 225 7.11 -3.43 5.98
C GLN A 225 7.51 -4.53 6.97
N GLU A 226 7.00 -5.73 6.81
CA GLU A 226 7.28 -6.90 7.66
C GLU A 226 8.74 -7.34 7.56
N ALA A 227 9.33 -7.20 6.37
CA ALA A 227 10.73 -7.48 6.13
C ALA A 227 11.68 -6.38 6.65
N ASN A 228 11.16 -5.25 7.15
CA ASN A 228 11.93 -4.08 7.56
C ASN A 228 12.87 -3.59 6.45
N ALA A 229 12.36 -3.52 5.23
CA ALA A 229 13.18 -3.29 4.04
C ALA A 229 12.49 -2.36 3.02
N ILE A 230 13.29 -1.89 2.07
CA ILE A 230 12.85 -1.18 0.88
C ILE A 230 13.45 -1.89 -0.33
N ALA A 231 12.62 -2.32 -1.27
CA ALA A 231 13.06 -2.79 -2.57
C ALA A 231 13.14 -1.64 -3.57
N VAL A 232 14.12 -1.69 -4.47
CA VAL A 232 14.33 -0.72 -5.54
C VAL A 232 14.10 -1.41 -6.87
N LEU A 233 13.06 -0.99 -7.58
CA LEU A 233 12.67 -1.49 -8.90
C LEU A 233 13.08 -0.46 -9.96
N ASN A 234 13.87 -0.88 -10.94
CA ASN A 234 14.17 -0.09 -12.13
C ASN A 234 13.02 -0.24 -13.13
N LEU A 235 12.37 0.86 -13.47
CA LEU A 235 11.19 0.84 -14.34
C LEU A 235 11.53 0.57 -15.81
N ALA A 236 12.72 0.99 -16.26
CA ALA A 236 13.16 0.75 -17.65
C ALA A 236 13.55 -0.72 -17.88
N ASP A 237 14.22 -1.32 -16.90
CA ASP A 237 14.65 -2.72 -16.96
C ASP A 237 13.55 -3.68 -16.48
N GLN A 238 12.49 -3.18 -15.85
CA GLN A 238 11.41 -3.94 -15.22
C GLN A 238 11.96 -5.02 -14.27
N ALA A 239 12.95 -4.66 -13.46
CA ALA A 239 13.66 -5.59 -12.58
C ALA A 239 14.06 -4.92 -11.27
N PHE A 240 14.03 -5.69 -10.17
CA PHE A 240 14.55 -5.22 -8.89
C PHE A 240 16.08 -5.13 -8.92
N GLU A 241 16.63 -3.96 -8.62
CA GLU A 241 18.07 -3.72 -8.49
C GLU A 241 18.62 -4.27 -7.17
N GLY A 242 17.80 -4.22 -6.10
CA GLY A 242 18.20 -4.68 -4.77
C GLY A 242 17.13 -4.44 -3.72
N ILE A 243 17.38 -5.03 -2.55
CA ILE A 243 16.55 -4.88 -1.34
C ILE A 243 17.45 -4.41 -0.20
N TYR A 244 17.05 -3.37 0.48
CA TYR A 244 17.85 -2.66 1.48
C TYR A 244 17.13 -2.61 2.82
N SER A 245 17.81 -3.01 3.89
CA SER A 245 17.26 -2.93 5.25
C SER A 245 17.00 -1.48 5.68
N ALA A 246 15.87 -1.22 6.33
CA ALA A 246 15.59 0.05 6.98
C ALA A 246 16.42 0.27 8.27
N GLY A 247 17.19 -0.73 8.68
CA GLY A 247 18.01 -0.72 9.89
C GLY A 247 17.19 -0.94 11.16
N PHE A 248 17.86 -0.86 12.30
CA PHE A 248 17.26 -1.09 13.61
C PHE A 248 17.43 0.13 14.51
N GLU A 249 16.45 0.35 15.39
CA GLU A 249 16.58 1.27 16.50
C GLU A 249 17.21 0.55 17.68
N ASP A 250 18.22 1.16 18.30
CA ASP A 250 18.91 0.60 19.46
C ASP A 250 18.32 1.19 20.74
N TYR A 251 17.50 0.41 21.43
CA TYR A 251 16.88 0.85 22.67
C TYR A 251 17.80 0.78 23.89
N SER A 252 19.06 0.41 23.73
CA SER A 252 20.06 0.63 24.76
C SER A 252 20.44 2.10 24.92
N VAL A 253 20.20 2.91 23.86
CA VAL A 253 20.52 4.35 23.81
C VAL A 253 19.30 5.24 23.55
N SER A 254 18.29 4.73 22.82
CA SER A 254 17.04 5.43 22.54
C SER A 254 15.96 4.97 23.52
N PRO A 255 15.53 5.82 24.47
CA PRO A 255 14.47 5.43 25.42
C PRO A 255 13.15 5.15 24.69
N VAL A 256 12.46 4.10 25.10
CA VAL A 256 11.13 3.75 24.60
C VAL A 256 10.25 3.29 25.77
N ASP A 257 8.98 3.62 25.70
CA ASP A 257 7.96 3.07 26.59
C ASP A 257 7.32 1.85 25.90
N ILE A 258 7.54 0.68 26.45
CA ILE A 258 6.98 -0.58 25.93
C ILE A 258 5.95 -1.20 26.87
N ASP A 259 5.69 -0.56 28.01
CA ASP A 259 4.72 -1.04 28.99
C ASP A 259 3.37 -0.31 28.84
N LYS A 260 2.44 -0.98 28.18
CA LYS A 260 1.08 -0.48 27.93
C LYS A 260 0.17 -0.49 29.16
N LYS A 261 0.58 -1.16 30.25
CA LYS A 261 -0.33 -1.51 31.36
C LYS A 261 -0.19 -0.61 32.59
N ASP A 262 0.82 0.23 32.64
CA ASP A 262 1.10 1.07 33.82
C ASP A 262 0.41 2.44 33.78
N ASP A 263 -0.37 2.74 32.71
CA ASP A 263 -1.07 4.02 32.49
C ASP A 263 -0.17 5.26 32.59
N ALA A 264 1.15 5.08 32.44
CA ALA A 264 2.15 6.13 32.54
C ALA A 264 3.07 6.14 31.32
N TYR A 265 3.35 7.31 30.76
CA TYR A 265 4.40 7.46 29.75
C TYR A 265 5.76 7.58 30.43
N ALA A 266 6.48 6.47 30.55
CA ALA A 266 7.75 6.38 31.26
C ALA A 266 8.85 5.72 30.41
N PRO A 267 9.37 6.41 29.36
CA PRO A 267 10.39 5.86 28.48
C PRO A 267 11.67 5.51 29.22
N LYS A 268 12.22 4.33 28.97
CA LYS A 268 13.48 3.84 29.55
C LYS A 268 14.29 3.07 28.52
N THR A 269 15.58 2.89 28.78
CA THR A 269 16.49 2.14 27.91
C THR A 269 16.47 0.65 28.27
N TYR A 270 16.71 -0.20 27.26
CA TYR A 270 16.71 -1.66 27.38
C TYR A 270 17.96 -2.23 26.70
N GLY A 271 18.91 -2.73 27.50
CA GLY A 271 20.28 -3.09 27.08
C GLY A 271 20.40 -4.13 25.95
N SER A 272 19.36 -4.92 25.70
CA SER A 272 19.38 -5.98 24.67
C SER A 272 18.20 -5.89 23.70
N LEU A 273 17.43 -4.78 23.72
CA LEU A 273 16.27 -4.62 22.85
C LEU A 273 16.63 -3.78 21.62
N ARG A 274 16.25 -4.29 20.44
CA ARG A 274 16.31 -3.57 19.17
C ARG A 274 14.94 -3.58 18.53
N GLY A 275 14.52 -2.42 18.00
CA GLY A 275 13.28 -2.28 17.25
C GLY A 275 13.53 -2.20 15.76
N ILE A 276 12.65 -2.74 14.96
CA ILE A 276 12.62 -2.55 13.52
C ILE A 276 12.05 -1.19 13.19
N ARG A 277 12.44 -0.61 12.06
CA ARG A 277 12.01 0.73 11.64
C ARG A 277 10.81 0.73 10.70
N MET A 278 10.26 -0.39 10.34
CA MET A 278 9.09 -0.57 9.47
C MET A 278 8.90 0.60 8.49
N PRO A 279 9.51 0.57 7.32
CA PRO A 279 9.45 1.68 6.38
C PRO A 279 8.01 1.92 5.91
N ARG A 280 7.60 3.17 5.89
CA ARG A 280 6.29 3.60 5.37
C ARG A 280 6.49 4.71 4.35
N ARG A 281 5.53 4.91 3.45
CA ARG A 281 5.56 5.97 2.44
C ARG A 281 5.76 7.34 3.08
N GLY A 282 6.83 8.04 2.71
CA GLY A 282 7.04 9.47 3.02
C GLY A 282 6.77 10.34 1.79
N ARG A 283 6.31 11.58 2.01
CA ARG A 283 5.98 12.55 0.94
C ARG A 283 7.18 13.20 0.26
N SER A 284 8.40 12.82 0.57
CA SER A 284 9.59 13.35 -0.13
C SER A 284 10.67 12.29 -0.23
N THR A 285 11.39 12.31 -1.34
CA THR A 285 12.57 11.48 -1.61
C THR A 285 13.68 11.61 -0.56
N GLU A 286 13.63 12.62 0.30
CA GLU A 286 14.59 12.82 1.38
C GLU A 286 14.24 12.12 2.71
N ARG A 287 13.02 11.55 2.86
CA ARG A 287 12.59 10.86 4.09
C ARG A 287 11.68 9.66 3.79
N LEU A 288 12.24 8.61 3.24
CA LEU A 288 11.56 7.31 3.08
C LEU A 288 11.41 6.52 4.40
N ILE A 289 11.87 7.05 5.52
CA ILE A 289 11.88 6.35 6.79
C ILE A 289 11.10 7.14 7.82
N SER A 290 9.88 6.70 8.15
CA SER A 290 9.21 7.18 9.35
C SER A 290 9.71 6.39 10.57
N ARG A 291 10.06 7.11 11.63
CA ARG A 291 10.50 6.52 12.89
C ARG A 291 9.25 6.06 13.68
N GLN A 292 8.84 4.83 13.52
CA GLN A 292 7.98 4.19 14.54
C GLN A 292 8.40 2.74 14.74
N PRO A 293 8.82 2.35 15.93
CA PRO A 293 9.14 0.97 16.25
C PRO A 293 7.86 0.21 16.59
N MET A 294 7.59 -0.89 15.92
CA MET A 294 6.44 -1.74 16.26
C MET A 294 6.74 -3.21 16.52
N LYS A 295 7.97 -3.68 16.30
CA LYS A 295 8.35 -5.06 16.66
C LYS A 295 9.68 -5.05 17.42
N GLY A 296 9.77 -5.74 18.54
CA GLY A 296 11.00 -5.93 19.31
C GLY A 296 11.56 -7.34 19.12
N MET A 297 12.87 -7.47 18.99
CA MET A 297 13.58 -8.75 19.01
C MET A 297 14.28 -8.93 20.37
N ASP A 298 14.23 -10.12 20.94
CA ASP A 298 15.06 -10.48 22.08
C ASP A 298 16.49 -10.86 21.64
N ALA A 299 17.39 -11.04 22.62
CA ALA A 299 18.80 -11.36 22.40
C ALA A 299 19.03 -12.71 21.67
N ASN A 300 17.99 -13.53 21.50
CA ASN A 300 18.03 -14.82 20.82
C ASN A 300 17.43 -14.78 19.41
N GLY A 301 17.08 -13.59 18.90
CA GLY A 301 16.52 -13.42 17.56
C GLY A 301 15.05 -13.84 17.41
N ALA A 302 14.34 -14.06 18.52
CA ALA A 302 12.91 -14.32 18.47
C ALA A 302 12.14 -13.01 18.32
N THR A 303 11.34 -12.90 17.25
CA THR A 303 10.48 -11.75 17.04
C THR A 303 9.31 -11.81 18.02
N ARG A 304 9.20 -10.87 18.93
CA ARG A 304 7.97 -10.63 19.69
C ARG A 304 7.18 -9.55 18.96
N ILE A 305 6.01 -9.92 18.49
CA ILE A 305 5.04 -8.98 17.94
C ILE A 305 4.52 -8.13 19.12
N LEU A 306 4.89 -6.85 19.12
CA LEU A 306 4.19 -5.87 19.92
C LEU A 306 3.06 -5.36 19.05
N GLU A 307 1.83 -5.69 19.37
CA GLU A 307 0.67 -5.21 18.62
C GLU A 307 0.68 -3.68 18.48
N PRO A 308 0.27 -3.14 17.34
CA PRO A 308 0.25 -1.70 17.13
C PRO A 308 -0.70 -1.02 18.11
N PHE A 309 -0.24 0.08 18.67
CA PHE A 309 -1.11 1.00 19.40
C PHE A 309 -1.83 1.89 18.38
N ILE A 310 -3.15 1.82 18.37
CA ILE A 310 -4.04 2.82 17.77
C ILE A 310 -4.07 4.06 18.65
#